data_b80981c4577bb0a15d99c095872f35c1
#
_entry.id   b80981c4577bb0a15d99c095872f35c1
#
_cell.length_a   1.000
_cell.length_b   1.000
_cell.length_c   1.000
_cell.angle_alpha   90.00
_cell.angle_beta   90.00
_cell.angle_gamma   90.00
#
_symmetry.space_group_name_H-M   'P 1'
#
loop_
_entity.id
_entity.type
_entity.pdbx_description
1 polymer ?
#
loop_
_entity_poly.entity_id
_entity_poly.type
_entity_poly.pdbx_seq_one_letter_code
_entity_poly.pdbx_strand_id
1 'polypeptide(L)'
;YRASMTPPLHISRHYQELAQRPDQERSRTVVGIGNFDGLHRGHQALIQAVVRAARGEKAPLDTIASILTFDPHPLRFFRRAPNPQLIYSVTDRVSLLNHVGIEQVLLQRFDEAFARLTPEAFVTHVLIDALRAQHVVVGHDFAFGAKRAGTVDTLVKLCARHHVHVEVIEAQRAP
;
A
#
# COMPACT_ATOMS: atom_id res chain seq x y z
N TYR A 1 15.06 29.00 -8.56
CA TYR A 1 14.35 28.70 -7.31
C TYR A 1 13.04 27.99 -7.60
N ARG A 2 12.96 26.77 -7.21
CA ARG A 2 11.69 26.05 -7.23
C ARG A 2 11.12 26.08 -5.83
N ALA A 3 10.00 26.76 -5.67
CA ALA A 3 9.19 26.49 -4.50
C ALA A 3 8.96 24.97 -4.45
N SER A 4 9.35 24.33 -3.37
CA SER A 4 9.09 22.91 -3.17
C SER A 4 7.59 22.75 -2.99
N MET A 5 6.88 22.71 -4.12
CA MET A 5 5.48 22.34 -4.09
C MET A 5 5.44 20.82 -4.05
N THR A 6 5.01 20.28 -2.93
CA THR A 6 4.67 18.87 -2.84
C THR A 6 3.56 18.64 -3.86
N PRO A 7 3.75 17.72 -4.84
CA PRO A 7 2.67 17.43 -5.78
C PRO A 7 1.43 17.03 -4.99
N PRO A 8 0.23 17.40 -5.45
CA PRO A 8 -0.98 16.99 -4.77
C PRO A 8 -1.05 15.47 -4.71
N LEU A 9 -1.39 14.96 -3.54
CA LEU A 9 -1.53 13.53 -3.30
C LEU A 9 -2.69 12.99 -4.14
N HIS A 10 -2.41 11.96 -4.93
CA HIS A 10 -3.44 11.28 -5.70
C HIS A 10 -4.11 10.20 -4.85
N ILE A 11 -5.43 10.24 -4.74
CA ILE A 11 -6.21 9.29 -3.94
C ILE A 11 -7.18 8.55 -4.84
N SER A 12 -7.17 7.22 -4.78
CA SER A 12 -8.16 6.36 -5.42
C SER A 12 -8.85 5.49 -4.38
N ARG A 13 -10.09 5.10 -4.64
CA ARG A 13 -10.91 4.30 -3.74
C ARG A 13 -11.06 2.84 -4.16
N HIS A 14 -10.80 2.56 -5.43
CA HIS A 14 -10.92 1.21 -6.00
C HIS A 14 -9.76 0.94 -6.93
N TYR A 15 -9.17 -0.24 -6.81
CA TYR A 15 -8.05 -0.60 -7.69
C TYR A 15 -8.44 -0.58 -9.16
N GLN A 16 -9.71 -0.86 -9.49
CA GLN A 16 -10.20 -0.84 -10.86
C GLN A 16 -10.07 0.54 -11.50
N GLU A 17 -10.23 1.61 -10.72
CA GLU A 17 -10.06 2.98 -11.23
C GLU A 17 -8.64 3.20 -11.75
N LEU A 18 -7.65 2.70 -11.03
CA LEU A 18 -6.25 2.80 -11.45
C LEU A 18 -5.97 1.93 -12.67
N ALA A 19 -6.52 0.72 -12.70
CA ALA A 19 -6.31 -0.21 -13.80
C ALA A 19 -6.88 0.29 -15.12
N GLN A 20 -7.92 1.14 -15.07
CA GLN A 20 -8.60 1.69 -16.24
C GLN A 20 -8.02 3.00 -16.75
N ARG A 21 -7.04 3.57 -16.06
CA ARG A 21 -6.40 4.81 -16.51
C ARG A 21 -5.61 4.59 -17.78
N PRO A 22 -5.55 5.62 -18.67
CA PRO A 22 -4.68 5.57 -19.84
C PRO A 22 -3.22 5.34 -19.43
N ASP A 23 -2.47 4.59 -20.23
CA ASP A 23 -1.09 4.22 -19.92
C ASP A 23 -0.21 5.43 -19.64
N GLN A 24 -0.38 6.52 -20.39
CA GLN A 24 0.43 7.72 -20.22
C GLN A 24 0.17 8.46 -18.89
N GLU A 25 -0.93 8.15 -18.21
CA GLU A 25 -1.26 8.73 -16.90
C GLU A 25 -0.87 7.80 -15.74
N ARG A 26 -0.28 6.66 -16.05
CA ARG A 26 0.03 5.63 -15.06
C ARG A 26 1.52 5.58 -14.78
N SER A 27 1.86 5.61 -13.50
CA SER A 27 3.23 5.51 -13.04
C SER A 27 3.52 4.12 -12.50
N ARG A 28 4.78 3.72 -12.56
CA ARG A 28 5.26 2.57 -11.80
C ARG A 28 5.32 2.97 -10.33
N THR A 29 5.11 2.02 -9.44
CA THR A 29 5.05 2.34 -8.02
C THR A 29 5.97 1.47 -7.19
N VAL A 30 6.40 2.04 -6.07
CA VAL A 30 6.81 1.30 -4.90
C VAL A 30 5.64 1.38 -3.94
N VAL A 31 5.11 0.25 -3.51
CA VAL A 31 3.87 0.17 -2.74
C VAL A 31 4.13 -0.36 -1.34
N GLY A 32 3.73 0.41 -0.34
CA GLY A 32 3.63 -0.08 1.03
C GLY A 32 2.21 -0.49 1.33
N ILE A 33 2.01 -1.62 1.96
CA ILE A 33 0.69 -2.15 2.27
C ILE A 33 0.51 -2.23 3.79
N GLY A 34 -0.58 -1.65 4.29
CA GLY A 34 -0.89 -1.70 5.71
C GLY A 34 -2.18 -0.99 6.04
N ASN A 35 -2.61 -1.11 7.28
CA ASN A 35 -3.85 -0.47 7.75
C ASN A 35 -3.63 0.96 8.23
N PHE A 36 -2.46 1.28 8.71
CA PHE A 36 -2.03 2.64 9.10
C PHE A 36 -3.01 3.38 10.02
N ASP A 37 -3.54 2.68 11.03
CA ASP A 37 -4.49 3.25 12.00
C ASP A 37 -3.86 4.31 12.90
N GLY A 38 -2.58 4.40 12.90
CA GLY A 38 -1.78 5.41 13.57
C GLY A 38 -0.35 5.30 13.05
N LEU A 39 0.42 6.36 13.17
CA LEU A 39 1.80 6.32 12.71
C LEU A 39 2.73 5.87 13.83
N HIS A 40 2.61 4.60 14.24
CA HIS A 40 3.57 4.01 15.16
C HIS A 40 4.87 3.61 14.43
N ARG A 41 5.89 3.23 15.17
CA ARG A 41 7.25 2.98 14.64
C ARG A 41 7.29 2.01 13.45
N GLY A 42 6.52 0.94 13.51
CA GLY A 42 6.48 -0.03 12.41
C GLY A 42 5.96 0.59 11.12
N HIS A 43 4.92 1.42 11.21
CA HIS A 43 4.38 2.13 10.06
C HIS A 43 5.36 3.17 9.53
N GLN A 44 6.07 3.88 10.41
CA GLN A 44 7.07 4.86 10.00
C GLN A 44 8.22 4.19 9.24
N ALA A 45 8.70 3.04 9.74
CA ALA A 45 9.75 2.28 9.07
C ALA A 45 9.31 1.82 7.68
N LEU A 46 8.07 1.35 7.55
CA LEU A 46 7.50 0.91 6.28
C LEU A 46 7.39 2.07 5.30
N ILE A 47 6.86 3.20 5.74
CA ILE A 47 6.70 4.39 4.90
C ILE A 47 8.05 4.92 4.43
N GLN A 48 9.04 4.97 5.33
CA GLN A 48 10.40 5.40 4.99
C GLN A 48 11.02 4.47 3.94
N ALA A 49 10.81 3.15 4.08
CA ALA A 49 11.31 2.18 3.10
C ALA A 49 10.67 2.40 1.73
N VAL A 50 9.38 2.69 1.68
CA VAL A 50 8.66 2.98 0.43
C VAL A 50 9.24 4.22 -0.24
N VAL A 51 9.38 5.31 0.48
CA VAL A 51 9.89 6.59 -0.07
C VAL A 51 11.33 6.42 -0.54
N ARG A 52 12.16 5.75 0.27
CA ARG A 52 13.55 5.49 -0.09
C ARG A 52 13.67 4.66 -1.37
N ALA A 53 12.90 3.60 -1.48
CA ALA A 53 12.94 2.74 -2.67
C ALA A 53 12.44 3.47 -3.92
N ALA A 54 11.43 4.31 -3.80
CA ALA A 54 10.88 5.06 -4.93
C ALA A 54 11.87 6.11 -5.46
N ARG A 55 12.74 6.63 -4.60
CA ARG A 55 13.72 7.66 -4.95
C ARG A 55 15.12 7.11 -5.19
N GLY A 56 15.31 5.79 -5.08
CA GLY A 56 16.61 5.16 -5.26
C GLY A 56 17.09 5.23 -6.71
N GLU A 57 18.41 5.14 -6.90
CA GLU A 57 19.04 5.20 -8.21
C GLU A 57 18.57 4.10 -9.16
N LYS A 58 18.17 2.96 -8.60
CA LYS A 58 17.72 1.80 -9.40
C LYS A 58 16.25 1.92 -9.81
N ALA A 59 15.51 2.85 -9.24
CA ALA A 59 14.10 3.04 -9.60
C ALA A 59 13.99 3.79 -10.91
N PRO A 60 13.13 3.36 -11.85
CA PRO A 60 12.83 4.16 -13.04
C PRO A 60 12.35 5.56 -12.65
N LEU A 61 12.63 6.55 -13.51
CA LEU A 61 12.34 7.95 -13.21
C LEU A 61 10.86 8.25 -12.98
N ASP A 62 9.97 7.45 -13.55
CA ASP A 62 8.51 7.61 -13.38
C ASP A 62 7.94 6.90 -12.16
N THR A 63 8.82 6.34 -11.32
CA THR A 63 8.38 5.59 -10.13
C THR A 63 7.93 6.53 -9.03
N ILE A 64 6.76 6.26 -8.47
CA ILE A 64 6.20 7.06 -7.36
C ILE A 64 6.04 6.22 -6.10
N ALA A 65 6.07 6.90 -4.96
CA ALA A 65 5.85 6.30 -3.66
C ALA A 65 4.34 6.18 -3.41
N SER A 66 3.86 4.97 -3.18
CA SER A 66 2.44 4.67 -3.08
C SER A 66 2.14 3.86 -1.83
N ILE A 67 0.95 4.07 -1.28
CA ILE A 67 0.44 3.30 -0.15
C ILE A 67 -0.88 2.65 -0.55
N LEU A 68 -1.03 1.38 -0.21
CA LEU A 68 -2.29 0.66 -0.26
C LEU A 68 -2.78 0.47 1.17
N THR A 69 -3.92 1.06 1.47
CA THR A 69 -4.58 0.90 2.76
C THR A 69 -6.07 0.66 2.53
N PHE A 70 -6.81 0.36 3.59
CA PHE A 70 -8.17 -0.16 3.46
C PHE A 70 -9.16 0.68 4.26
N ASP A 71 -10.37 0.83 3.73
CA ASP A 71 -11.48 1.51 4.35
C ASP A 71 -12.80 0.79 4.01
N PRO A 72 -13.54 0.29 4.98
CA PRO A 72 -13.22 0.27 6.40
C PRO A 72 -12.04 -0.65 6.74
N HIS A 73 -11.51 -0.49 7.95
CA HIS A 73 -10.47 -1.41 8.45
C HIS A 73 -11.00 -2.85 8.36
N PRO A 74 -10.19 -3.84 7.91
CA PRO A 74 -10.67 -5.22 7.78
C PRO A 74 -11.28 -5.79 9.04
N LEU A 75 -10.76 -5.47 10.22
CA LEU A 75 -11.34 -5.92 11.49
C LEU A 75 -12.75 -5.37 11.70
N ARG A 76 -12.98 -4.12 11.31
CA ARG A 76 -14.31 -3.50 11.39
C ARG A 76 -15.28 -4.14 10.40
N PHE A 77 -14.83 -4.41 9.18
CA PHE A 77 -15.63 -5.08 8.16
C PHE A 77 -16.11 -6.45 8.66
N PHE A 78 -15.20 -7.25 9.24
CA PHE A 78 -15.54 -8.56 9.75
C PHE A 78 -16.20 -8.53 11.12
N ARG A 79 -16.39 -7.34 11.73
CA ARG A 79 -16.98 -7.15 13.07
C ARG A 79 -16.28 -7.97 14.14
N ARG A 80 -15.00 -8.20 14.00
CA ARG A 80 -14.19 -8.98 14.94
C ARG A 80 -13.70 -8.16 16.13
N ALA A 81 -13.84 -6.85 16.06
CA ALA A 81 -13.55 -5.95 17.16
C ALA A 81 -14.66 -4.90 17.26
N PRO A 82 -15.22 -4.63 18.46
CA PRO A 82 -16.15 -3.53 18.61
C PRO A 82 -15.40 -2.22 18.41
N ASN A 83 -15.75 -1.47 17.38
CA ASN A 83 -15.28 -0.12 17.06
C ASN A 83 -13.79 0.08 17.36
N PRO A 84 -12.85 -0.39 16.52
CA PRO A 84 -11.48 0.03 16.68
C PRO A 84 -11.47 1.54 16.66
N GLN A 85 -11.00 2.16 17.73
CA GLN A 85 -10.88 3.61 17.79
C GLN A 85 -9.81 4.00 16.79
N LEU A 86 -10.22 4.61 15.68
CA LEU A 86 -9.29 5.21 14.75
C LEU A 86 -8.71 6.45 15.43
N ILE A 87 -7.42 6.45 15.69
CA ILE A 87 -6.73 7.58 16.31
C ILE A 87 -6.79 8.80 15.39
N TYR A 88 -6.78 8.56 14.07
CA TYR A 88 -6.85 9.60 13.05
C TYR A 88 -7.99 9.33 12.09
N SER A 89 -8.66 10.41 11.65
CA SER A 89 -9.61 10.32 10.55
C SER A 89 -8.89 9.91 9.26
N VAL A 90 -9.66 9.49 8.26
CA VAL A 90 -9.11 9.17 6.93
C VAL A 90 -8.37 10.39 6.37
N THR A 91 -8.95 11.58 6.49
CA THR A 91 -8.34 12.82 6.01
C THR A 91 -6.99 13.07 6.69
N ASP A 92 -6.92 12.89 8.00
CA ASP A 92 -5.68 13.10 8.76
C ASP A 92 -4.61 12.10 8.35
N ARG A 93 -4.97 10.83 8.17
CA ARG A 93 -4.03 9.78 7.71
C ARG A 93 -3.44 10.14 6.35
N VAL A 94 -4.28 10.56 5.42
CA VAL A 94 -3.86 10.93 4.07
C VAL A 94 -2.93 12.15 4.10
N SER A 95 -3.26 13.17 4.88
CA SER A 95 -2.42 14.35 5.04
C SER A 95 -1.04 14.01 5.59
N LEU A 96 -0.97 13.14 6.60
CA LEU A 96 0.29 12.72 7.18
C LEU A 96 1.15 11.96 6.16
N LEU A 97 0.55 11.08 5.38
CA LEU A 97 1.25 10.33 4.34
C LEU A 97 1.84 11.26 3.28
N ASN A 98 1.06 12.24 2.83
CA ASN A 98 1.55 13.21 1.85
C ASN A 98 2.74 14.00 2.40
N HIS A 99 2.67 14.40 3.65
CA HIS A 99 3.72 15.18 4.31
C HIS A 99 5.06 14.43 4.36
N VAL A 100 5.04 13.11 4.48
CA VAL A 100 6.26 12.29 4.56
C VAL A 100 6.75 11.77 3.21
N GLY A 101 6.15 12.21 2.10
CA GLY A 101 6.64 11.94 0.76
C GLY A 101 5.87 10.90 -0.05
N ILE A 102 4.73 10.44 0.43
CA ILE A 102 3.85 9.56 -0.34
C ILE A 102 3.11 10.39 -1.38
N GLU A 103 3.10 9.89 -2.61
CA GLU A 103 2.56 10.60 -3.77
C GLU A 103 1.21 10.05 -4.23
N GLN A 104 0.89 8.82 -3.85
CA GLN A 104 -0.36 8.16 -4.21
C GLN A 104 -0.85 7.30 -3.07
N VAL A 105 -2.14 7.33 -2.81
CA VAL A 105 -2.79 6.42 -1.86
C VAL A 105 -3.94 5.73 -2.57
N LEU A 106 -3.91 4.40 -2.57
CA LEU A 106 -5.07 3.59 -2.89
C LEU A 106 -5.75 3.26 -1.56
N LEU A 107 -6.80 4.03 -1.24
CA LEU A 107 -7.64 3.79 -0.07
C LEU A 107 -8.72 2.81 -0.50
N GLN A 108 -8.33 1.55 -0.62
CA GLN A 108 -9.16 0.51 -1.20
C GLN A 108 -10.38 0.24 -0.33
N ARG A 109 -11.55 0.34 -0.93
CA ARG A 109 -12.78 -0.07 -0.25
C ARG A 109 -12.71 -1.56 0.05
N PHE A 110 -12.78 -1.88 1.33
CA PHE A 110 -12.76 -3.26 1.80
C PHE A 110 -14.21 -3.74 1.92
N ASP A 111 -14.70 -4.33 0.85
CA ASP A 111 -16.05 -4.87 0.77
C ASP A 111 -16.01 -6.39 0.58
N GLU A 112 -17.17 -7.00 0.45
CA GLU A 112 -17.27 -8.44 0.31
C GLU A 112 -16.55 -8.95 -0.93
N ALA A 113 -16.68 -8.24 -2.05
CA ALA A 113 -16.01 -8.62 -3.30
C ALA A 113 -14.49 -8.60 -3.14
N PHE A 114 -13.96 -7.54 -2.52
CA PHE A 114 -12.52 -7.45 -2.28
C PHE A 114 -12.03 -8.52 -1.31
N ALA A 115 -12.79 -8.80 -0.26
CA ALA A 115 -12.44 -9.82 0.74
C ALA A 115 -12.38 -11.22 0.16
N ARG A 116 -13.01 -11.47 -0.99
CA ARG A 116 -13.02 -12.77 -1.67
C ARG A 116 -11.87 -12.96 -2.65
N LEU A 117 -11.05 -11.95 -2.91
CA LEU A 117 -9.93 -12.10 -3.83
C LEU A 117 -8.96 -13.16 -3.31
N THR A 118 -8.61 -14.10 -4.19
CA THR A 118 -7.55 -15.06 -3.86
C THR A 118 -6.21 -14.33 -3.77
N PRO A 119 -5.20 -14.93 -3.11
CA PRO A 119 -3.86 -14.32 -3.11
C PRO A 119 -3.35 -14.02 -4.52
N GLU A 120 -3.55 -14.93 -5.46
CA GLU A 120 -3.15 -14.76 -6.85
C GLU A 120 -3.86 -13.58 -7.51
N ALA A 121 -5.18 -13.49 -7.32
CA ALA A 121 -5.98 -12.40 -7.87
C ALA A 121 -5.59 -11.05 -7.26
N PHE A 122 -5.33 -11.01 -5.96
CA PHE A 122 -4.85 -9.80 -5.29
C PHE A 122 -3.55 -9.30 -5.93
N VAL A 123 -2.57 -10.18 -6.09
CA VAL A 123 -1.29 -9.79 -6.69
C VAL A 123 -1.50 -9.33 -8.13
N THR A 124 -2.18 -10.12 -8.95
CA THR A 124 -2.34 -9.82 -10.38
C THR A 124 -3.15 -8.54 -10.61
N HIS A 125 -4.32 -8.43 -9.97
CA HIS A 125 -5.24 -7.32 -10.26
C HIS A 125 -4.89 -6.04 -9.50
N VAL A 126 -4.48 -6.15 -8.26
CA VAL A 126 -4.24 -4.97 -7.42
C VAL A 126 -2.80 -4.49 -7.54
N LEU A 127 -1.83 -5.36 -7.32
CA LEU A 127 -0.43 -4.94 -7.30
C LEU A 127 0.14 -4.72 -8.70
N ILE A 128 -0.18 -5.60 -9.63
CA ILE A 128 0.40 -5.54 -10.98
C ILE A 128 -0.44 -4.65 -11.90
N ASP A 129 -1.71 -5.01 -12.14
CA ASP A 129 -2.53 -4.32 -13.11
C ASP A 129 -2.88 -2.89 -12.67
N ALA A 130 -3.30 -2.70 -11.43
CA ALA A 130 -3.73 -1.40 -10.94
C ALA A 130 -2.55 -0.52 -10.51
N LEU A 131 -1.68 -1.03 -9.67
CA LEU A 131 -0.61 -0.23 -9.06
C LEU A 131 0.70 -0.24 -9.85
N ARG A 132 0.88 -1.13 -10.81
CA ARG A 132 2.14 -1.30 -11.54
C ARG A 132 3.34 -1.37 -10.60
N ALA A 133 3.20 -2.17 -9.54
CA ALA A 133 4.22 -2.28 -8.50
C ALA A 133 5.51 -2.86 -9.05
N GLN A 134 6.63 -2.22 -8.75
CA GLN A 134 7.98 -2.73 -9.03
C GLN A 134 8.62 -3.26 -7.76
N HIS A 135 8.18 -2.77 -6.62
CA HIS A 135 8.70 -3.08 -5.31
C HIS A 135 7.56 -2.96 -4.31
N VAL A 136 7.40 -3.93 -3.45
CA VAL A 136 6.32 -3.97 -2.44
C VAL A 136 6.95 -4.05 -1.06
N VAL A 137 6.46 -3.23 -0.14
CA VAL A 137 6.94 -3.21 1.25
C VAL A 137 5.80 -3.59 2.17
N VAL A 138 6.02 -4.59 3.01
CA VAL A 138 5.01 -5.09 3.96
C VAL A 138 5.64 -5.33 5.33
N GLY A 139 4.80 -5.36 6.36
CA GLY A 139 5.24 -5.80 7.69
C GLY A 139 5.41 -7.32 7.74
N HIS A 140 6.17 -7.79 8.71
CA HIS A 140 6.49 -9.21 8.85
C HIS A 140 5.26 -10.11 9.09
N ASP A 141 4.17 -9.55 9.61
CA ASP A 141 2.94 -10.26 9.93
C ASP A 141 1.85 -10.10 8.87
N PHE A 142 2.20 -9.57 7.70
CA PHE A 142 1.23 -9.31 6.65
C PHE A 142 0.55 -10.60 6.18
N ALA A 143 -0.78 -10.54 6.10
CA ALA A 143 -1.60 -11.61 5.54
C ALA A 143 -2.65 -10.97 4.62
N PHE A 144 -3.02 -11.67 3.56
CA PHE A 144 -3.88 -11.10 2.52
C PHE A 144 -4.69 -12.18 1.80
N GLY A 145 -5.61 -11.73 0.96
CA GLY A 145 -6.45 -12.62 0.18
C GLY A 145 -7.58 -13.22 0.98
N ALA A 146 -8.44 -13.98 0.29
CA ALA A 146 -9.62 -14.60 0.91
C ALA A 146 -9.20 -15.47 2.08
N LYS A 147 -9.90 -15.34 3.21
CA LYS A 147 -9.63 -16.10 4.45
C LYS A 147 -8.20 -15.97 4.97
N ARG A 148 -7.51 -14.88 4.59
CA ARG A 148 -6.10 -14.65 4.94
C ARG A 148 -5.19 -15.81 4.51
N ALA A 149 -5.50 -16.44 3.38
CA ALA A 149 -4.74 -17.57 2.87
C ALA A 149 -3.34 -17.18 2.40
N GLY A 150 -3.11 -15.91 2.03
CA GLY A 150 -1.80 -15.42 1.63
C GLY A 150 -0.96 -14.99 2.81
N THR A 151 0.29 -15.41 2.83
CA THR A 151 1.30 -15.00 3.81
C THR A 151 2.38 -14.18 3.13
N VAL A 152 3.35 -13.68 3.90
CA VAL A 152 4.53 -13.00 3.32
C VAL A 152 5.25 -13.92 2.33
N ASP A 153 5.43 -15.20 2.66
CA ASP A 153 6.08 -16.15 1.74
C ASP A 153 5.29 -16.32 0.45
N THR A 154 3.97 -16.39 0.55
CA THR A 154 3.09 -16.44 -0.63
C THR A 154 3.26 -15.19 -1.49
N LEU A 155 3.30 -14.02 -0.84
CA LEU A 155 3.49 -12.75 -1.54
C LEU A 155 4.80 -12.71 -2.29
N VAL A 156 5.90 -13.11 -1.65
CA VAL A 156 7.22 -13.15 -2.27
C VAL A 156 7.21 -14.03 -3.53
N LYS A 157 6.64 -15.23 -3.43
CA LYS A 157 6.58 -16.17 -4.56
C LYS A 157 5.72 -15.63 -5.72
N LEU A 158 4.56 -15.08 -5.40
CA LEU A 158 3.66 -14.55 -6.43
C LEU A 158 4.25 -13.31 -7.09
N CYS A 159 4.84 -12.42 -6.32
CA CYS A 159 5.48 -11.22 -6.87
C CYS A 159 6.70 -11.56 -7.72
N ALA A 160 7.46 -12.60 -7.37
CA ALA A 160 8.62 -13.03 -8.15
C ALA A 160 8.23 -13.42 -9.59
N ARG A 161 7.04 -13.95 -9.80
CA ARG A 161 6.54 -14.28 -11.16
C ARG A 161 6.41 -13.06 -12.05
N HIS A 162 6.31 -11.88 -11.46
CA HIS A 162 6.17 -10.60 -12.16
C HIS A 162 7.42 -9.74 -12.02
N HIS A 163 8.52 -10.31 -11.55
CA HIS A 163 9.80 -9.61 -11.31
C HIS A 163 9.65 -8.47 -10.30
N VAL A 164 8.76 -8.63 -9.33
CA VAL A 164 8.51 -7.65 -8.27
C VAL A 164 9.22 -8.09 -6.99
N HIS A 165 10.04 -7.20 -6.44
CA HIS A 165 10.74 -7.44 -5.18
C HIS A 165 9.82 -7.14 -4.00
N VAL A 166 9.88 -7.98 -2.96
CA VAL A 166 9.15 -7.76 -1.71
C VAL A 166 10.16 -7.50 -0.59
N GLU A 167 10.00 -6.35 0.05
CA GLU A 167 10.78 -5.98 1.22
C GLU A 167 9.92 -6.17 2.46
N VAL A 168 10.44 -6.88 3.47
CA VAL A 168 9.72 -7.16 4.70
C VAL A 168 10.31 -6.33 5.82
N ILE A 169 9.47 -5.55 6.48
CA ILE A 169 9.88 -4.74 7.64
C ILE A 169 9.74 -5.58 8.89
N GLU A 170 10.84 -5.79 9.57
CA GLU A 170 10.87 -6.55 10.82
C GLU A 170 10.14 -5.80 11.94
N ALA A 171 9.71 -6.57 12.94
CA ALA A 171 9.07 -5.99 14.12
C ALA A 171 10.02 -4.99 14.80
N GLN A 172 9.51 -3.76 15.04
CA GLN A 172 10.28 -2.75 15.76
C GLN A 172 10.19 -3.03 17.26
N ARG A 173 11.33 -3.28 17.87
CA ARG A 173 11.38 -3.45 19.32
C ARG A 173 11.34 -2.08 20.00
N ALA A 174 10.56 -1.97 21.06
CA ALA A 174 10.62 -0.81 21.93
C ALA A 174 12.01 -0.67 22.50
N PRO A 175 12.57 0.56 22.60
CA PRO A 175 13.85 0.76 23.24
C PRO A 175 13.82 0.40 24.72
#